data_03c9e8105bba9481e4fb1ec0b8926df4
#
_entry.id   03c9e8105bba9481e4fb1ec0b8926df4
#
_cell.length_a   1.000
_cell.length_b   1.000
_cell.length_c   1.000
_cell.angle_alpha   90.00
_cell.angle_beta   90.00
_cell.angle_gamma   90.00
#
_symmetry.space_group_name_H-M   'P 1'
#
loop_
_entity.id
_entity.type
_entity.pdbx_description
1 polymer ?
#
loop_
_entity_poly.entity_id
_entity_poly.type
_entity_poly.pdbx_seq_one_letter_code
_entity_poly.pdbx_strand_id
1 'polypeptide(L)' 'RDWNGPHVIVNDRYVNHAPVHIEDHVWLCTGCVIMPGVTIGKGSVVAANALVINDIPPYSLAGGSPAKVIKSDIEWY' A
#
# COMPACT_ATOMS: atom_id res chain seq x y z
N ARG A 1 3.15 -9.26 6.48
CA ARG A 1 1.93 -9.97 6.07
C ARG A 1 1.73 -9.84 4.57
N ASP A 2 1.50 -10.95 3.91
CA ASP A 2 1.41 -10.98 2.46
C ASP A 2 -0.03 -11.16 2.00
N TRP A 3 -0.35 -10.50 0.91
CA TRP A 3 -1.57 -10.71 0.17
C TRP A 3 -1.20 -11.45 -1.11
N ASN A 4 -1.36 -12.76 -1.10
CA ASN A 4 -0.85 -13.62 -2.17
C ASN A 4 -1.90 -13.97 -3.22
N GLY A 5 -2.97 -13.26 -3.27
CA GLY A 5 -3.98 -13.49 -4.28
C GLY A 5 -3.69 -12.71 -5.56
N PRO A 6 -4.19 -13.16 -6.71
CA PRO A 6 -4.03 -12.45 -7.97
C PRO A 6 -5.05 -11.30 -8.07
N HIS A 7 -4.97 -10.37 -7.15
CA HIS A 7 -5.96 -9.31 -7.07
C HIS A 7 -5.38 -8.04 -6.47
N VAL A 8 -6.09 -6.95 -6.65
CA VAL A 8 -5.80 -5.67 -6.04
C VAL A 8 -7.06 -5.21 -5.32
N ILE A 9 -6.88 -4.46 -4.23
CA ILE A 9 -8.01 -3.95 -3.46
C ILE A 9 -8.35 -2.56 -3.99
N VAL A 10 -9.58 -2.40 -4.43
CA VAL A 10 -10.11 -1.11 -4.90
C VAL A 10 -11.44 -0.90 -4.20
N ASN A 11 -11.51 0.04 -3.25
CA ASN A 11 -12.73 0.32 -2.50
C ASN A 11 -13.41 -0.95 -1.99
N ASP A 12 -12.64 -1.82 -1.33
CA ASP A 12 -13.10 -3.10 -0.80
C ASP A 12 -13.51 -4.11 -1.87
N ARG A 13 -13.15 -3.88 -3.12
CA ARG A 13 -13.40 -4.84 -4.19
C ARG A 13 -12.07 -5.38 -4.71
N TYR A 14 -12.13 -6.56 -5.29
CA TYR A 14 -10.95 -7.24 -5.83
C TYR A 14 -10.97 -7.20 -7.35
N VAL A 15 -9.81 -6.95 -7.92
CA VAL A 15 -9.59 -7.03 -9.35
C VAL A 15 -8.51 -8.06 -9.59
N ASN A 16 -8.75 -9.00 -10.50
CA ASN A 16 -7.81 -10.09 -10.76
C ASN A 16 -6.64 -9.60 -11.58
N HIS A 17 -5.50 -9.44 -10.91
CA HIS A 17 -4.26 -9.00 -11.52
C HIS A 17 -3.08 -9.63 -10.77
N ALA A 18 -1.90 -9.11 -10.98
CA ALA A 18 -0.71 -9.56 -10.26
C ALA A 18 -0.88 -9.37 -8.75
N PRO A 19 -0.30 -10.23 -7.94
CA PRO A 19 -0.42 -10.11 -6.49
C PRO A 19 0.10 -8.78 -5.96
N VAL A 20 -0.55 -8.30 -4.91
CA VAL A 20 -0.06 -7.19 -4.10
C VAL A 20 0.66 -7.81 -2.90
N HIS A 21 1.87 -7.34 -2.64
CA HIS A 21 2.68 -7.86 -1.55
C HIS A 21 2.75 -6.81 -0.44
N ILE A 22 2.15 -7.12 0.70
CA ILE A 22 2.11 -6.20 1.84
C ILE A 22 2.87 -6.83 2.99
N GLU A 23 3.95 -6.18 3.41
CA GLU A 23 4.80 -6.68 4.46
C GLU A 23 4.20 -6.44 5.85
N ASP A 24 4.92 -6.83 6.89
CA ASP A 24 4.40 -6.77 8.25
C ASP A 24 4.23 -5.33 8.74
N HIS A 25 3.27 -5.14 9.63
CA HIS A 25 3.08 -3.86 10.32
C HIS A 25 2.79 -2.71 9.35
N VAL A 26 1.95 -2.95 8.35
CA VAL A 26 1.53 -1.94 7.36
C VAL A 26 0.12 -1.50 7.68
N TRP A 27 -0.12 -0.21 7.62
CA TRP A 27 -1.45 0.37 7.82
C TRP A 27 -1.95 0.93 6.51
N LEU A 28 -3.01 0.33 5.98
CA LEU A 28 -3.69 0.81 4.77
C LEU A 28 -4.93 1.56 5.20
N CYS A 29 -4.96 2.84 4.97
CA CYS A 29 -6.10 3.65 5.36
C CYS A 29 -7.26 3.49 4.37
N THR A 30 -8.44 3.96 4.78
CA THR A 30 -9.68 3.76 4.02
C THR A 30 -9.59 4.32 2.61
N GLY A 31 -10.08 3.54 1.66
CA GLY A 31 -10.21 4.00 0.27
C GLY A 31 -8.93 4.04 -0.52
N CYS A 32 -7.81 3.58 0.03
CA CYS A 32 -6.59 3.52 -0.76
C CYS A 32 -6.72 2.44 -1.84
N VAL A 33 -6.08 2.68 -2.97
CA VAL A 33 -6.05 1.76 -4.10
C VAL A 33 -4.60 1.36 -4.32
N ILE A 34 -4.34 0.06 -4.37
CA ILE A 34 -2.99 -0.46 -4.57
C ILE A 34 -2.99 -1.26 -5.87
N MET A 35 -2.18 -0.82 -6.81
CA MET A 35 -2.18 -1.44 -8.14
C MET A 35 -1.44 -2.78 -8.12
N PRO A 36 -1.73 -3.64 -9.11
CA PRO A 36 -1.12 -4.97 -9.19
C PRO A 36 0.40 -4.91 -9.19
N GLY A 37 1.02 -5.86 -8.52
CA GLY A 37 2.47 -6.00 -8.51
C GLY A 37 3.21 -5.07 -7.57
N VAL A 38 2.49 -4.20 -6.85
CA VAL A 38 3.11 -3.26 -5.91
C VAL A 38 3.46 -3.96 -4.60
N THR A 39 4.60 -3.61 -4.04
CA THR A 39 5.03 -4.04 -2.71
C THR A 39 4.99 -2.87 -1.75
N ILE A 40 4.34 -3.06 -0.61
CA ILE A 40 4.33 -2.07 0.46
C ILE A 40 5.28 -2.54 1.55
N GLY A 41 6.31 -1.75 1.80
CA GLY A 41 7.37 -2.12 2.73
C GLY A 41 6.92 -2.13 4.19
N LYS A 42 7.63 -2.90 4.99
CA LYS A 42 7.34 -3.10 6.41
C LYS A 42 7.21 -1.76 7.15
N GLY A 43 6.21 -1.68 8.02
CA GLY A 43 6.04 -0.51 8.88
C GLY A 43 5.52 0.74 8.20
N SER A 44 5.13 0.65 6.93
CA SER A 44 4.67 1.80 6.18
C SER A 44 3.19 2.08 6.40
N VAL A 45 2.79 3.31 6.13
CA VAL A 45 1.39 3.75 6.21
C VAL A 45 1.01 4.32 4.85
N VAL A 46 -0.12 3.87 4.33
CA VAL A 46 -0.70 4.41 3.10
C VAL A 46 -1.91 5.24 3.48
N ALA A 47 -1.88 6.52 3.15
CA ALA A 47 -2.92 7.45 3.54
C ALA A 47 -4.25 7.16 2.85
N ALA A 48 -5.33 7.66 3.43
CA ALA A 48 -6.67 7.47 2.87
C ALA A 48 -6.75 7.99 1.45
N ASN A 49 -7.45 7.24 0.61
CA ASN A 49 -7.72 7.61 -0.79
C ASN A 49 -6.46 7.74 -1.66
N ALA A 50 -5.35 7.18 -1.22
CA ALA A 50 -4.13 7.19 -2.03
C ALA A 50 -4.23 6.19 -3.17
N LEU A 51 -3.59 6.52 -4.28
CA LEU A 51 -3.46 5.60 -5.42
C LEU A 51 -2.00 5.18 -5.53
N VAL A 52 -1.70 3.97 -5.11
CA VAL A 52 -0.33 3.46 -5.08
C VAL A 52 -0.03 2.71 -6.36
N ILE A 53 0.87 3.26 -7.17
CA ILE A 53 1.26 2.67 -8.45
C ILE A 53 2.71 2.19 -8.46
N ASN A 54 3.49 2.53 -7.44
CA ASN A 54 4.88 2.11 -7.29
C ASN A 54 5.10 1.54 -5.90
N ASP A 55 6.15 0.76 -5.75
CA ASP A 55 6.50 0.18 -4.46
C ASP A 55 6.73 1.28 -3.42
N ILE A 56 6.31 1.01 -2.20
CA ILE A 56 6.52 1.91 -1.08
C ILE A 56 7.64 1.34 -0.22
N PRO A 57 8.72 2.11 0.02
CA PRO A 57 9.81 1.64 0.86
C PRO A 57 9.38 1.44 2.30
N PRO A 58 10.12 0.65 3.08
CA PRO A 58 9.78 0.42 4.49
C PRO A 58 9.75 1.71 5.30
N TYR A 59 8.93 1.70 6.34
CA TYR A 59 8.85 2.78 7.34
C TYR A 59 8.58 4.15 6.70
N SER A 60 7.67 4.16 5.73
CA SER A 60 7.34 5.37 4.99
C SER A 60 5.86 5.68 5.08
N LEU A 61 5.54 6.96 5.06
CA LEU A 61 4.16 7.41 4.90
C LEU A 61 4.00 7.84 3.45
N ALA A 62 3.06 7.22 2.76
CA ALA A 62 2.78 7.52 1.37
C ALA A 62 1.34 8.00 1.23
N GLY A 63 1.13 8.95 0.32
CA GLY A 63 -0.21 9.45 0.07
C GLY A 63 -0.30 10.20 -1.24
N GLY A 64 -1.52 10.50 -1.64
CA GLY A 64 -1.80 11.22 -2.86
C GLY A 64 -2.17 10.30 -4.02
N SER A 65 -2.43 10.91 -5.16
CA SER A 65 -2.81 10.21 -6.38
C SER A 65 -2.08 10.85 -7.56
N PRO A 66 -1.01 10.24 -8.06
CA PRO A 66 -0.39 9.01 -7.58
C PRO A 66 0.32 9.20 -6.22
N ALA A 67 0.33 8.13 -5.44
CA ALA A 67 0.92 8.20 -4.11
C ALA A 67 2.43 8.40 -4.18
N LYS A 68 2.92 9.24 -3.28
CA LYS A 68 4.34 9.50 -3.15
C LYS A 68 4.71 9.43 -1.69
N VAL A 69 5.98 9.15 -1.41
CA VAL A 69 6.47 9.15 -0.04
C VAL A 69 6.43 10.58 0.49
N ILE A 70 5.64 10.77 1.53
CA ILE A 70 5.49 12.07 2.19
C ILE A 70 6.50 12.20 3.31
N LYS A 71 6.78 11.10 4.00
CA LYS A 71 7.67 11.09 5.16
C LYS A 71 8.35 9.75 5.27
N SER A 72 9.64 9.74 5.61
CA SER A 72 10.43 8.53 5.78
C SER A 72 10.74 8.31 7.25
N ASP A 73 11.21 7.11 7.57
CA ASP A 73 11.66 6.76 8.92
C ASP A 73 10.58 6.98 9.96
N ILE A 74 9.35 6.66 9.62
CA ILE A 74 8.24 6.78 10.55
C ILE A 74 8.24 5.60 11.53
N GLU A 75 7.69 5.84 12.71
CA GLU A 75 7.41 4.80 13.68
C GLU A 75 5.98 4.93 14.14
N TRP A 76 5.31 3.79 14.32
CA TRP A 76 3.96 3.79 14.85
C TRP A 76 3.66 2.43 15.46
N TYR A 77 2.69 2.41 16.35
CA TYR A 77 2.40 1.20 17.13
C TYR A 77 0.92 0.79 17.02
#